data_a02fb2b638375a4879e5b1191e4dfda0
#
_entry.id   a02fb2b638375a4879e5b1191e4dfda0
#
_cell.length_a   1.000
_cell.length_b   1.000
_cell.length_c   1.000
_cell.angle_alpha   90.00
_cell.angle_beta   90.00
_cell.angle_gamma   90.00
#
_symmetry.space_group_name_H-M   'P 1'
#
loop_
_entity.id
_entity.type
_entity.pdbx_description
1 polymer ?
#
loop_
_entity_poly.entity_id
_entity_poly.type
_entity_poly.pdbx_seq_one_letter_code
_entity_poly.pdbx_strand_id
1 'polypeptide(L)'
;MDFDLSPEHEMIRQTARDFAEKEIRPVAARVDKTGEFPKATIAKMAGLGFMGMMIPEEYDGAGLDAVALAITVEEVARVCGSHALIMAAHNSLCTGTIWLAGNEDQRRRYIPDLASGRKLGAWALTEPKSGSDAAAMQTSAKRAKDGWVLNGTKNLCTNAPVAGTFVIHAVTDATKGSRGISAFIVERGNPGLSIGRVEEKLGVRGSPTSQVILTDCHVPSTALLGKENDGFPNALKILDGGRIGIGAMAVGIAQGAFEESVKYAKERVQFAKPIAEHQAIQFMLADMATRIDAARALVRRAAWLKDRGMPFTKEAAMGKLYASEMSSFVTNKAVQIHGGYGYITDYPVERMLRDAKLTEIGEGTSEIQRIVIARELNRSS
;
A
#
# COMPACT_ATOMS: atom_id res chain seq x y z
N MET A 1 3.96 15.38 -25.34
CA MET A 1 3.82 14.77 -24.00
C MET A 1 2.37 15.00 -23.62
N ASP A 2 1.62 13.94 -23.47
CA ASP A 2 0.21 14.02 -23.07
C ASP A 2 0.14 13.83 -21.55
N PHE A 3 -0.50 14.76 -20.86
CA PHE A 3 -0.71 14.69 -19.41
C PHE A 3 -2.12 14.23 -19.05
N ASP A 4 -3.00 14.14 -20.05
CA ASP A 4 -4.37 13.67 -19.86
C ASP A 4 -4.41 12.15 -19.72
N LEU A 5 -5.40 11.68 -18.98
CA LEU A 5 -5.68 10.26 -18.87
C LEU A 5 -6.26 9.76 -20.20
N SER A 6 -5.93 8.52 -20.57
CA SER A 6 -6.64 7.86 -21.66
C SER A 6 -8.13 7.73 -21.31
N PRO A 7 -9.02 7.59 -22.31
CA PRO A 7 -10.44 7.34 -22.05
C PRO A 7 -10.69 6.15 -21.12
N GLU A 8 -9.88 5.11 -21.23
CA GLU A 8 -9.95 3.93 -20.34
C GLU A 8 -9.55 4.26 -18.91
N HIS A 9 -8.43 4.96 -18.69
CA HIS A 9 -8.02 5.40 -17.36
C HIS A 9 -9.03 6.38 -16.72
N GLU A 10 -9.66 7.23 -17.54
CA GLU A 10 -10.70 8.13 -17.05
C GLU A 10 -11.95 7.37 -16.61
N MET A 11 -12.36 6.34 -17.35
CA MET A 11 -13.46 5.45 -16.97
C MET A 11 -13.17 4.71 -15.66
N ILE A 12 -11.93 4.19 -15.49
CA ILE A 12 -11.46 3.54 -14.27
C ILE A 12 -11.50 4.55 -13.11
N ARG A 13 -11.01 5.77 -13.31
CA ARG A 13 -11.04 6.84 -12.31
C ARG A 13 -12.45 7.12 -11.86
N GLN A 14 -13.40 7.29 -12.78
CA GLN A 14 -14.79 7.57 -12.47
C GLN A 14 -15.44 6.41 -11.72
N THR A 15 -15.21 5.16 -12.17
CA THR A 15 -15.72 3.95 -11.50
C THR A 15 -15.21 3.85 -10.06
N ALA A 16 -13.92 4.08 -9.84
CA ALA A 16 -13.33 4.04 -8.52
C ALA A 16 -13.86 5.17 -7.61
N ARG A 17 -14.03 6.38 -8.17
CA ARG A 17 -14.60 7.54 -7.46
C ARG A 17 -16.03 7.28 -7.04
N ASP A 18 -16.89 6.85 -7.95
CA ASP A 18 -18.30 6.58 -7.68
C ASP A 18 -18.48 5.49 -6.62
N PHE A 19 -17.67 4.43 -6.73
CA PHE A 19 -17.64 3.37 -5.73
C PHE A 19 -17.19 3.89 -4.36
N ALA A 20 -16.11 4.66 -4.31
CA ALA A 20 -15.60 5.21 -3.06
C ALA A 20 -16.62 6.12 -2.36
N GLU A 21 -17.30 6.98 -3.12
CA GLU A 21 -18.35 7.85 -2.58
C GLU A 21 -19.56 7.06 -2.08
N LYS A 22 -20.05 6.12 -2.89
CA LYS A 22 -21.30 5.39 -2.60
C LYS A 22 -21.13 4.33 -1.51
N GLU A 23 -20.03 3.60 -1.52
CA GLU A 23 -19.88 2.39 -0.71
C GLU A 23 -18.87 2.55 0.44
N ILE A 24 -17.81 3.35 0.26
CA ILE A 24 -16.76 3.52 1.28
C ILE A 24 -17.04 4.72 2.19
N ARG A 25 -17.42 5.89 1.64
CA ARG A 25 -17.65 7.10 2.43
C ARG A 25 -18.63 6.89 3.60
N PRO A 26 -19.77 6.21 3.43
CA PRO A 26 -20.73 6.00 4.53
C PRO A 26 -20.20 5.19 5.71
N VAL A 27 -19.18 4.35 5.47
CA VAL A 27 -18.63 3.46 6.51
C VAL A 27 -17.27 3.91 7.03
N ALA A 28 -16.58 4.85 6.38
CA ALA A 28 -15.20 5.21 6.67
C ALA A 28 -14.98 5.68 8.13
N ALA A 29 -15.85 6.51 8.67
CA ALA A 29 -15.77 6.98 10.06
C ALA A 29 -15.95 5.82 11.07
N ARG A 30 -16.90 4.91 10.83
CA ARG A 30 -17.12 3.74 11.67
C ARG A 30 -15.91 2.80 11.62
N VAL A 31 -15.40 2.52 10.43
CA VAL A 31 -14.22 1.67 10.21
C VAL A 31 -13.00 2.20 10.98
N ASP A 32 -12.76 3.51 10.95
CA ASP A 32 -11.67 4.11 11.73
C ASP A 32 -11.94 4.01 13.23
N LYS A 33 -13.15 4.35 13.69
CA LYS A 33 -13.52 4.33 15.11
C LYS A 33 -13.41 2.94 15.72
N THR A 34 -13.89 1.92 15.02
CA THR A 34 -13.92 0.53 15.54
C THR A 34 -12.63 -0.23 15.28
N GLY A 35 -11.85 0.15 14.25
CA GLY A 35 -10.72 -0.64 13.78
C GLY A 35 -11.12 -1.95 13.09
N GLU A 36 -12.40 -2.15 12.81
CA GLU A 36 -12.93 -3.36 12.19
C GLU A 36 -12.53 -3.47 10.71
N PHE A 37 -12.14 -4.67 10.29
CA PHE A 37 -11.91 -4.95 8.89
C PHE A 37 -13.20 -4.81 8.08
N PRO A 38 -13.23 -3.97 7.03
CA PRO A 38 -14.43 -3.63 6.29
C PRO A 38 -14.81 -4.72 5.26
N LYS A 39 -15.10 -5.93 5.71
CA LYS A 39 -15.30 -7.13 4.88
C LYS A 39 -16.31 -6.92 3.74
N ALA A 40 -17.44 -6.27 4.02
CA ALA A 40 -18.49 -6.08 3.02
C ALA A 40 -18.06 -5.19 1.85
N THR A 41 -17.36 -4.06 2.13
CA THR A 41 -16.87 -3.16 1.09
C THR A 41 -15.68 -3.75 0.34
N ILE A 42 -14.79 -4.50 1.02
CA ILE A 42 -13.70 -5.22 0.34
C ILE A 42 -14.25 -6.30 -0.61
N ALA A 43 -15.31 -7.02 -0.23
CA ALA A 43 -15.97 -7.97 -1.14
C ALA A 43 -16.57 -7.28 -2.37
N LYS A 44 -17.14 -6.07 -2.23
CA LYS A 44 -17.61 -5.27 -3.37
C LYS A 44 -16.46 -4.77 -4.24
N MET A 45 -15.32 -4.37 -3.66
CA MET A 45 -14.10 -4.02 -4.39
C MET A 45 -13.60 -5.20 -5.22
N ALA A 46 -13.65 -6.41 -4.66
CA ALA A 46 -13.33 -7.65 -5.35
C ALA A 46 -14.23 -7.87 -6.58
N GLY A 47 -15.53 -7.64 -6.44
CA GLY A 47 -16.50 -7.71 -7.54
C GLY A 47 -16.26 -6.72 -8.69
N LEU A 48 -15.51 -5.62 -8.43
CA LEU A 48 -15.07 -4.66 -9.45
C LEU A 48 -13.67 -4.97 -10.02
N GLY A 49 -13.06 -6.09 -9.65
CA GLY A 49 -11.72 -6.45 -10.09
C GLY A 49 -10.57 -5.70 -9.37
N PHE A 50 -10.87 -4.90 -8.34
CA PHE A 50 -9.86 -4.07 -7.66
C PHE A 50 -8.84 -4.89 -6.85
N MET A 51 -9.08 -6.18 -6.64
CA MET A 51 -8.16 -7.05 -5.91
C MET A 51 -7.14 -7.76 -6.82
N GLY A 52 -7.33 -7.74 -8.14
CA GLY A 52 -6.45 -8.38 -9.14
C GLY A 52 -6.12 -7.48 -10.33
N MET A 53 -5.93 -6.17 -10.09
CA MET A 53 -5.89 -5.18 -11.18
C MET A 53 -4.84 -5.45 -12.24
N MET A 54 -3.61 -5.79 -11.85
CA MET A 54 -2.49 -6.03 -12.78
C MET A 54 -2.31 -7.52 -13.15
N ILE A 55 -3.23 -8.37 -12.76
CA ILE A 55 -3.20 -9.80 -13.07
C ILE A 55 -4.01 -10.04 -14.35
N PRO A 56 -3.48 -10.84 -15.31
CA PRO A 56 -4.21 -11.18 -16.52
C PRO A 56 -5.55 -11.86 -16.24
N GLU A 57 -6.50 -11.69 -17.17
CA GLU A 57 -7.85 -12.28 -17.09
C GLU A 57 -7.83 -13.80 -16.98
N GLU A 58 -6.87 -14.47 -17.64
CA GLU A 58 -6.70 -15.93 -17.56
C GLU A 58 -6.43 -16.48 -16.16
N TYR A 59 -6.10 -15.58 -15.18
CA TYR A 59 -5.92 -15.88 -13.75
C TYR A 59 -6.97 -15.17 -12.90
N ASP A 60 -8.15 -14.88 -13.42
CA ASP A 60 -9.25 -14.17 -12.75
C ASP A 60 -8.89 -12.70 -12.36
N GLY A 61 -7.90 -12.10 -13.00
CA GLY A 61 -7.52 -10.69 -12.80
C GLY A 61 -8.25 -9.74 -13.75
N ALA A 62 -7.98 -8.44 -13.60
CA ALA A 62 -8.60 -7.39 -14.44
C ALA A 62 -7.75 -7.01 -15.68
N GLY A 63 -6.53 -7.50 -15.81
CA GLY A 63 -5.66 -7.26 -16.98
C GLY A 63 -5.22 -5.79 -17.16
N LEU A 64 -5.32 -4.97 -16.12
CA LEU A 64 -5.02 -3.54 -16.16
C LEU A 64 -3.54 -3.25 -15.88
N ASP A 65 -3.15 -1.98 -16.00
CA ASP A 65 -1.78 -1.51 -15.83
C ASP A 65 -1.51 -0.85 -14.46
N ALA A 66 -0.28 -0.42 -14.22
CA ALA A 66 0.10 0.22 -12.96
C ALA A 66 -0.45 1.64 -12.83
N VAL A 67 -0.71 2.33 -13.95
CA VAL A 67 -1.38 3.64 -13.94
C VAL A 67 -2.82 3.49 -13.45
N ALA A 68 -3.54 2.47 -13.95
CA ALA A 68 -4.90 2.15 -13.49
C ALA A 68 -4.95 1.81 -12.00
N LEU A 69 -3.98 1.00 -11.51
CA LEU A 69 -3.86 0.70 -10.08
C LEU A 69 -3.62 1.98 -9.26
N ALA A 70 -2.69 2.84 -9.69
CA ALA A 70 -2.39 4.08 -8.99
C ALA A 70 -3.62 5.01 -8.92
N ILE A 71 -4.37 5.15 -10.01
CA ILE A 71 -5.62 5.93 -10.07
C ILE A 71 -6.66 5.37 -9.09
N THR A 72 -6.86 4.05 -9.09
CA THR A 72 -7.85 3.41 -8.23
C THR A 72 -7.47 3.55 -6.75
N VAL A 73 -6.19 3.37 -6.41
CA VAL A 73 -5.69 3.59 -5.04
C VAL A 73 -5.89 5.04 -4.61
N GLU A 74 -5.62 6.02 -5.48
CA GLU A 74 -5.82 7.45 -5.24
C GLU A 74 -7.29 7.75 -4.92
N GLU A 75 -8.25 7.29 -5.74
CA GLU A 75 -9.68 7.58 -5.55
C GLU A 75 -10.25 6.89 -4.30
N VAL A 76 -9.82 5.68 -3.99
CA VAL A 76 -10.20 4.98 -2.75
C VAL A 76 -9.61 5.68 -1.52
N ALA A 77 -8.33 6.07 -1.58
CA ALA A 77 -7.64 6.74 -0.49
C ALA A 77 -8.19 8.13 -0.18
N ARG A 78 -8.71 8.83 -1.21
CA ARG A 78 -9.41 10.13 -1.08
C ARG A 78 -10.55 10.08 -0.07
N VAL A 79 -11.15 8.92 0.12
CA VAL A 79 -12.25 8.69 1.05
C VAL A 79 -11.79 7.95 2.30
N CYS A 80 -10.93 6.92 2.16
CA CYS A 80 -10.51 6.07 3.28
C CYS A 80 -9.14 5.42 3.04
N GLY A 81 -8.14 5.86 3.79
CA GLY A 81 -6.80 5.28 3.76
C GLY A 81 -6.74 3.79 4.09
N SER A 82 -7.62 3.30 4.99
CA SER A 82 -7.65 1.88 5.36
C SER A 82 -8.01 0.97 4.18
N HIS A 83 -9.04 1.30 3.39
CA HIS A 83 -9.43 0.54 2.20
C HIS A 83 -8.32 0.55 1.14
N ALA A 84 -7.72 1.72 0.92
CA ALA A 84 -6.62 1.87 -0.04
C ALA A 84 -5.40 1.03 0.35
N LEU A 85 -5.02 1.01 1.64
CA LEU A 85 -3.89 0.21 2.11
C LEU A 85 -4.14 -1.30 1.97
N ILE A 86 -5.35 -1.78 2.33
CA ILE A 86 -5.74 -3.18 2.16
C ILE A 86 -5.54 -3.61 0.71
N MET A 87 -6.08 -2.83 -0.23
CA MET A 87 -6.02 -3.09 -1.67
C MET A 87 -4.59 -3.00 -2.21
N ALA A 88 -3.86 -1.93 -1.88
CA ALA A 88 -2.51 -1.71 -2.39
C ALA A 88 -1.54 -2.80 -1.93
N ALA A 89 -1.53 -3.14 -0.63
CA ALA A 89 -0.67 -4.18 -0.09
C ALA A 89 -1.02 -5.57 -0.66
N HIS A 90 -2.30 -5.86 -0.87
CA HIS A 90 -2.75 -7.10 -1.46
C HIS A 90 -2.27 -7.27 -2.91
N ASN A 91 -2.52 -6.25 -3.76
CA ASN A 91 -2.15 -6.28 -5.18
C ASN A 91 -0.64 -6.27 -5.39
N SER A 92 0.05 -5.29 -4.79
CA SER A 92 1.47 -5.04 -5.09
C SER A 92 2.42 -5.96 -4.36
N LEU A 93 2.13 -6.36 -3.12
CA LEU A 93 3.07 -7.11 -2.30
C LEU A 93 2.89 -8.62 -2.43
N CYS A 94 1.85 -9.20 -1.84
CA CYS A 94 1.67 -10.66 -1.84
C CYS A 94 1.38 -11.19 -3.24
N THR A 95 0.33 -10.71 -3.88
CA THR A 95 -0.09 -11.13 -5.22
C THR A 95 1.02 -10.83 -6.24
N GLY A 96 1.59 -9.62 -6.18
CA GLY A 96 2.70 -9.21 -7.04
C GLY A 96 3.95 -10.09 -6.88
N THR A 97 4.29 -10.54 -5.67
CA THR A 97 5.44 -11.43 -5.45
C THR A 97 5.20 -12.80 -6.07
N ILE A 98 4.01 -13.38 -5.89
CA ILE A 98 3.69 -14.68 -6.48
C ILE A 98 3.64 -14.57 -8.00
N TRP A 99 3.10 -13.46 -8.54
CA TRP A 99 3.10 -13.20 -9.97
C TRP A 99 4.50 -13.05 -10.57
N LEU A 100 5.38 -12.30 -9.89
CA LEU A 100 6.75 -12.05 -10.34
C LEU A 100 7.63 -13.29 -10.28
N ALA A 101 7.63 -14.00 -9.14
CA ALA A 101 8.61 -15.03 -8.82
C ALA A 101 8.06 -16.46 -8.87
N GLY A 102 6.74 -16.63 -8.86
CA GLY A 102 6.11 -17.95 -8.91
C GLY A 102 6.29 -18.63 -10.27
N ASN A 103 6.43 -19.96 -10.25
CA ASN A 103 6.30 -20.78 -11.45
C ASN A 103 4.83 -20.92 -11.88
N GLU A 104 4.59 -21.56 -13.01
CA GLU A 104 3.22 -21.68 -13.56
C GLU A 104 2.26 -22.42 -12.63
N ASP A 105 2.70 -23.50 -11.98
CA ASP A 105 1.86 -24.26 -11.02
C ASP A 105 1.47 -23.40 -9.82
N GLN A 106 2.41 -22.59 -9.30
CA GLN A 106 2.16 -21.67 -8.21
C GLN A 106 1.21 -20.55 -8.62
N ARG A 107 1.38 -19.98 -9.82
CA ARG A 107 0.46 -18.96 -10.36
C ARG A 107 -0.95 -19.51 -10.49
N ARG A 108 -1.12 -20.67 -11.14
CA ARG A 108 -2.44 -21.32 -11.31
C ARG A 108 -3.09 -21.70 -9.99
N ARG A 109 -2.30 -22.07 -9.01
CA ARG A 109 -2.82 -22.47 -7.68
C ARG A 109 -3.25 -21.28 -6.83
N TYR A 110 -2.50 -20.18 -6.80
CA TYR A 110 -2.70 -19.13 -5.82
C TYR A 110 -3.29 -17.84 -6.39
N ILE A 111 -2.95 -17.49 -7.62
CA ILE A 111 -3.33 -16.19 -8.19
C ILE A 111 -4.84 -16.06 -8.40
N PRO A 112 -5.59 -17.04 -8.90
CA PRO A 112 -7.03 -16.87 -9.10
C PRO A 112 -7.81 -16.53 -7.83
N ASP A 113 -7.48 -17.15 -6.70
CA ASP A 113 -8.11 -16.83 -5.42
C ASP A 113 -7.74 -15.44 -4.89
N LEU A 114 -6.50 -15.01 -5.14
CA LEU A 114 -6.03 -13.68 -4.77
C LEU A 114 -6.62 -12.61 -5.70
N ALA A 115 -6.53 -12.78 -7.00
CA ALA A 115 -6.98 -11.80 -7.98
C ALA A 115 -8.49 -11.55 -7.91
N SER A 116 -9.29 -12.60 -7.72
CA SER A 116 -10.73 -12.48 -7.50
C SER A 116 -11.11 -11.98 -6.08
N GLY A 117 -10.15 -11.83 -5.17
CA GLY A 117 -10.39 -11.42 -3.79
C GLY A 117 -11.10 -12.48 -2.92
N ARG A 118 -11.24 -13.73 -3.38
CA ARG A 118 -11.72 -14.84 -2.53
C ARG A 118 -10.81 -15.08 -1.33
N LYS A 119 -9.50 -14.87 -1.51
CA LYS A 119 -8.51 -14.83 -0.45
C LYS A 119 -7.74 -13.51 -0.49
N LEU A 120 -7.41 -12.97 0.68
CA LEU A 120 -6.46 -11.88 0.78
C LEU A 120 -5.05 -12.40 0.97
N GLY A 121 -4.08 -11.65 0.45
CA GLY A 121 -2.67 -11.89 0.64
C GLY A 121 -2.05 -11.00 1.72
N ALA A 122 -1.10 -11.56 2.47
CA ALA A 122 -0.21 -10.83 3.36
C ALA A 122 1.24 -11.07 2.97
N TRP A 123 2.07 -10.05 3.13
CA TRP A 123 3.49 -10.09 2.80
C TRP A 123 4.33 -9.82 4.05
N ALA A 124 5.24 -10.72 4.37
CA ALA A 124 5.92 -10.74 5.66
C ALA A 124 7.43 -10.68 5.47
N LEU A 125 7.98 -9.46 5.50
CA LEU A 125 9.41 -9.16 5.44
C LEU A 125 9.93 -8.70 6.80
N THR A 126 9.30 -7.64 7.35
CA THR A 126 9.70 -6.92 8.57
C THR A 126 9.67 -7.82 9.80
N GLU A 127 10.64 -7.65 10.69
CA GLU A 127 10.73 -8.33 11.98
C GLU A 127 10.87 -7.31 13.12
N PRO A 128 10.69 -7.71 14.40
CA PRO A 128 10.83 -6.80 15.53
C PRO A 128 12.16 -6.04 15.58
N LYS A 129 13.25 -6.64 15.05
CA LYS A 129 14.60 -6.05 15.03
C LYS A 129 15.09 -5.71 13.62
N SER A 130 14.27 -5.88 12.59
CA SER A 130 14.65 -5.68 11.18
C SER A 130 13.51 -4.99 10.43
N GLY A 131 13.57 -3.66 10.36
CA GLY A 131 12.66 -2.81 9.58
C GLY A 131 13.36 -2.22 8.37
N SER A 132 13.94 -1.01 8.51
CA SER A 132 14.70 -0.35 7.45
C SER A 132 15.93 -1.16 7.02
N ASP A 133 16.59 -1.83 7.95
CA ASP A 133 17.60 -2.84 7.65
C ASP A 133 16.95 -4.21 7.45
N ALA A 134 16.24 -4.35 6.32
CA ALA A 134 15.51 -5.57 6.01
C ALA A 134 16.40 -6.78 5.77
N ALA A 135 17.67 -6.56 5.43
CA ALA A 135 18.65 -7.64 5.24
C ALA A 135 19.10 -8.31 6.55
N ALA A 136 18.91 -7.65 7.70
CA ALA A 136 19.24 -8.16 9.02
C ALA A 136 18.17 -9.08 9.63
N MET A 137 17.23 -9.59 8.81
CA MET A 137 16.19 -10.51 9.29
C MET A 137 16.79 -11.79 9.89
N GLN A 138 16.07 -12.36 10.87
CA GLN A 138 16.47 -13.54 11.63
C GLN A 138 15.57 -14.76 11.42
N THR A 139 14.36 -14.57 10.86
CA THR A 139 13.49 -15.71 10.51
C THR A 139 14.26 -16.67 9.63
N SER A 140 14.36 -17.93 10.04
CA SER A 140 15.14 -18.95 9.36
C SER A 140 14.26 -19.91 8.58
N ALA A 141 14.78 -20.46 7.49
CA ALA A 141 14.23 -21.59 6.77
C ALA A 141 15.29 -22.67 6.63
N LYS A 142 15.10 -23.81 7.28
CA LYS A 142 16.01 -24.95 7.23
C LYS A 142 15.47 -26.04 6.31
N ARG A 143 16.33 -26.66 5.50
CA ARG A 143 15.92 -27.79 4.67
C ARG A 143 15.48 -28.96 5.54
N ALA A 144 14.38 -29.59 5.15
CA ALA A 144 13.86 -30.85 5.68
C ALA A 144 13.79 -31.88 4.54
N LYS A 145 13.47 -33.13 4.87
CA LYS A 145 13.40 -34.23 3.89
C LYS A 145 12.53 -33.89 2.68
N ASP A 146 11.34 -33.32 2.93
CA ASP A 146 10.30 -33.08 1.92
C ASP A 146 10.00 -31.59 1.71
N GLY A 147 10.88 -30.69 2.14
CA GLY A 147 10.63 -29.25 2.02
C GLY A 147 11.49 -28.41 2.96
N TRP A 148 10.84 -27.53 3.72
CA TRP A 148 11.46 -26.56 4.59
C TRP A 148 10.75 -26.43 5.93
N VAL A 149 11.48 -26.05 6.96
CA VAL A 149 10.97 -25.70 8.29
C VAL A 149 11.30 -24.25 8.56
N LEU A 150 10.28 -23.42 8.69
CA LEU A 150 10.41 -21.98 8.95
C LEU A 150 10.21 -21.72 10.46
N ASN A 151 11.12 -20.91 11.04
CA ASN A 151 11.05 -20.46 12.42
C ASN A 151 11.39 -18.99 12.54
N GLY A 152 10.57 -18.22 13.27
CA GLY A 152 10.77 -16.80 13.51
C GLY A 152 9.47 -16.04 13.70
N THR A 153 9.61 -14.70 13.83
CA THR A 153 8.46 -13.81 14.00
C THR A 153 8.58 -12.64 13.04
N LYS A 154 7.58 -12.48 12.20
CA LYS A 154 7.39 -11.30 11.36
C LYS A 154 6.49 -10.30 12.07
N ASN A 155 6.70 -9.01 11.79
CA ASN A 155 6.00 -7.93 12.46
C ASN A 155 5.38 -6.95 11.46
N LEU A 156 4.36 -6.22 11.88
CA LEU A 156 3.67 -5.20 11.10
C LEU A 156 3.16 -5.71 9.73
N CYS A 157 2.70 -6.97 9.68
CA CYS A 157 2.21 -7.58 8.45
C CYS A 157 0.77 -7.12 8.17
N THR A 158 0.61 -6.24 7.19
CA THR A 158 -0.70 -5.78 6.71
C THR A 158 -1.53 -6.95 6.18
N ASN A 159 -2.82 -6.94 6.45
CA ASN A 159 -3.80 -7.97 6.10
C ASN A 159 -3.60 -9.32 6.82
N ALA A 160 -2.53 -9.55 7.56
CA ALA A 160 -2.26 -10.88 8.15
C ALA A 160 -3.41 -11.47 8.98
N PRO A 161 -4.19 -10.70 9.78
CA PRO A 161 -5.33 -11.24 10.51
C PRO A 161 -6.41 -11.85 9.62
N VAL A 162 -6.54 -11.41 8.37
CA VAL A 162 -7.59 -11.80 7.43
C VAL A 162 -7.08 -12.50 6.17
N ALA A 163 -5.77 -12.58 5.99
CA ALA A 163 -5.14 -13.19 4.82
C ALA A 163 -5.33 -14.71 4.80
N GLY A 164 -5.54 -15.28 3.61
CA GLY A 164 -5.55 -16.72 3.34
C GLY A 164 -4.19 -17.23 2.85
N THR A 165 -3.40 -16.36 2.23
CA THR A 165 -2.09 -16.68 1.63
C THR A 165 -1.04 -15.69 2.12
N PHE A 166 0.13 -16.19 2.48
CA PHE A 166 1.25 -15.41 3.00
C PHE A 166 2.49 -15.62 2.11
N VAL A 167 3.20 -14.55 1.81
CA VAL A 167 4.57 -14.61 1.30
C VAL A 167 5.50 -14.28 2.47
N ILE A 168 6.31 -15.26 2.86
CA ILE A 168 7.23 -15.17 4.01
C ILE A 168 8.67 -15.14 3.50
N HIS A 169 9.44 -14.12 3.89
CA HIS A 169 10.88 -14.06 3.63
C HIS A 169 11.64 -14.65 4.81
N ALA A 170 12.60 -15.55 4.53
CA ALA A 170 13.40 -16.22 5.55
C ALA A 170 14.82 -16.47 5.08
N VAL A 171 15.76 -16.52 6.03
CA VAL A 171 17.17 -16.82 5.79
C VAL A 171 17.33 -18.31 5.55
N THR A 172 17.79 -18.68 4.37
CA THR A 172 18.14 -20.05 3.97
C THR A 172 19.63 -20.32 4.10
N ASP A 173 20.47 -19.27 3.96
CA ASP A 173 21.91 -19.35 4.09
C ASP A 173 22.47 -18.10 4.79
N ALA A 174 22.70 -18.18 6.09
CA ALA A 174 23.20 -17.06 6.89
C ALA A 174 24.62 -16.59 6.49
N THR A 175 25.40 -17.44 5.82
CA THR A 175 26.77 -17.09 5.40
C THR A 175 26.80 -16.08 4.24
N LYS A 176 25.71 -15.97 3.51
CA LYS A 176 25.57 -15.09 2.33
C LYS A 176 24.97 -13.72 2.61
N GLY A 177 24.62 -13.41 3.88
CA GLY A 177 23.97 -12.16 4.24
C GLY A 177 22.66 -11.97 3.46
N SER A 178 22.42 -10.79 2.88
CA SER A 178 21.21 -10.51 2.08
C SER A 178 21.00 -11.44 0.89
N ARG A 179 22.08 -12.03 0.36
CA ARG A 179 22.01 -13.01 -0.73
C ARG A 179 21.67 -14.43 -0.25
N GLY A 180 21.41 -14.65 1.03
CA GLY A 180 20.98 -15.91 1.59
C GLY A 180 19.52 -15.93 2.04
N ILE A 181 18.69 -15.02 1.52
CA ILE A 181 17.28 -14.89 1.85
C ILE A 181 16.42 -15.46 0.71
N SER A 182 15.45 -16.30 1.07
CA SER A 182 14.46 -16.88 0.17
C SER A 182 13.04 -16.45 0.54
N ALA A 183 12.09 -16.61 -0.36
CA ALA A 183 10.69 -16.34 -0.14
C ALA A 183 9.87 -17.63 -0.26
N PHE A 184 8.84 -17.77 0.58
CA PHE A 184 8.01 -18.96 0.66
C PHE A 184 6.52 -18.59 0.66
N ILE A 185 5.70 -19.37 -0.02
CA ILE A 185 4.24 -19.30 0.11
C ILE A 185 3.84 -20.17 1.32
N VAL A 186 3.10 -19.56 2.24
CA VAL A 186 2.50 -20.27 3.37
C VAL A 186 1.00 -20.00 3.38
N GLU A 187 0.19 -21.05 3.50
CA GLU A 187 -1.27 -20.92 3.56
C GLU A 187 -1.75 -20.78 5.00
N ARG A 188 -2.85 -20.04 5.19
CA ARG A 188 -3.56 -20.06 6.47
C ARG A 188 -4.01 -21.49 6.79
N GLY A 189 -3.87 -21.92 8.02
CA GLY A 189 -4.16 -23.29 8.44
C GLY A 189 -2.93 -24.19 8.50
N ASN A 190 -1.75 -23.72 8.06
CA ASN A 190 -0.51 -24.39 8.37
C ASN A 190 -0.33 -24.45 9.90
N PRO A 191 -0.14 -25.62 10.51
CA PRO A 191 -0.07 -25.77 11.97
C PRO A 191 1.02 -24.95 12.62
N GLY A 192 2.12 -24.69 11.90
CA GLY A 192 3.26 -23.89 12.36
C GLY A 192 3.10 -22.39 12.13
N LEU A 193 1.99 -21.91 11.54
CA LEU A 193 1.72 -20.48 11.36
C LEU A 193 0.62 -20.02 12.31
N SER A 194 0.93 -19.03 13.12
CA SER A 194 -0.06 -18.36 13.98
C SER A 194 0.00 -16.84 13.80
N ILE A 195 -1.14 -16.20 14.04
CA ILE A 195 -1.30 -14.75 14.01
C ILE A 195 -1.19 -14.25 15.46
N GLY A 196 -0.25 -13.35 15.66
CA GLY A 196 -0.04 -12.71 16.95
C GLY A 196 -0.99 -11.56 17.19
N ARG A 197 -0.61 -10.67 18.10
CA ARG A 197 -1.40 -9.50 18.44
C ARG A 197 -1.73 -8.66 17.20
N VAL A 198 -2.98 -8.21 17.10
CA VAL A 198 -3.40 -7.17 16.18
C VAL A 198 -3.01 -5.82 16.75
N GLU A 199 -2.30 -5.01 15.96
CA GLU A 199 -1.75 -3.74 16.44
C GLU A 199 -2.80 -2.64 16.50
N GLU A 200 -2.85 -1.92 17.61
CA GLU A 200 -3.56 -0.65 17.70
C GLU A 200 -2.71 0.43 17.04
N LYS A 201 -3.30 1.20 16.12
CA LYS A 201 -2.55 2.12 15.26
C LYS A 201 -3.05 3.55 15.37
N LEU A 202 -2.17 4.50 15.07
CA LEU A 202 -2.49 5.92 14.95
C LEU A 202 -3.57 6.17 13.89
N GLY A 203 -3.36 5.65 12.68
CA GLY A 203 -4.24 5.77 11.52
C GLY A 203 -4.40 4.44 10.78
N VAL A 204 -5.11 4.48 9.66
CA VAL A 204 -5.48 3.32 8.82
C VAL A 204 -5.99 2.15 9.66
N ARG A 205 -6.81 2.46 10.66
CA ARG A 205 -7.16 1.55 11.75
C ARG A 205 -7.97 0.35 11.26
N GLY A 206 -8.77 0.53 10.21
CA GLY A 206 -9.55 -0.55 9.58
C GLY A 206 -8.73 -1.49 8.69
N SER A 207 -7.42 -1.21 8.46
CA SER A 207 -6.51 -2.14 7.79
C SER A 207 -5.77 -2.96 8.85
N PRO A 208 -6.18 -4.21 9.13
CA PRO A 208 -5.62 -4.98 10.24
C PRO A 208 -4.17 -5.33 9.96
N THR A 209 -3.33 -5.16 10.99
CA THR A 209 -1.89 -5.38 10.94
C THR A 209 -1.49 -6.19 12.17
N SER A 210 -0.68 -7.22 12.02
CA SER A 210 -0.28 -8.08 13.14
C SER A 210 1.09 -8.69 12.95
N GLN A 211 1.52 -9.40 13.99
CA GLN A 211 2.64 -10.33 13.88
C GLN A 211 2.19 -11.61 13.16
N VAL A 212 3.14 -12.23 12.46
CA VAL A 212 3.04 -13.60 11.93
C VAL A 212 4.14 -14.41 12.60
N ILE A 213 3.75 -15.41 13.37
CA ILE A 213 4.64 -16.25 14.19
C ILE A 213 4.77 -17.61 13.50
N LEU A 214 6.00 -18.04 13.29
CA LEU A 214 6.35 -19.31 12.68
C LEU A 214 7.08 -20.18 13.72
N THR A 215 6.49 -21.30 14.05
CA THR A 215 7.05 -22.27 14.98
C THR A 215 7.01 -23.64 14.33
N ASP A 216 8.18 -24.16 13.98
CA ASP A 216 8.31 -25.42 13.24
C ASP A 216 7.33 -25.48 12.05
N CYS A 217 7.23 -24.36 11.32
CA CYS A 217 6.30 -24.22 10.22
C CYS A 217 6.81 -25.00 9.01
N HIS A 218 6.32 -26.22 8.85
CA HIS A 218 6.67 -27.11 7.75
C HIS A 218 5.97 -26.68 6.47
N VAL A 219 6.73 -26.49 5.39
CA VAL A 219 6.20 -26.21 4.05
C VAL A 219 6.87 -27.15 3.03
N PRO A 220 6.14 -27.60 1.99
CA PRO A 220 6.71 -28.46 0.96
C PRO A 220 7.79 -27.71 0.14
N SER A 221 8.62 -28.45 -0.58
CA SER A 221 9.63 -27.86 -1.48
C SER A 221 9.01 -26.95 -2.54
N THR A 222 7.78 -27.23 -2.95
CA THR A 222 6.99 -26.42 -3.90
C THR A 222 6.53 -25.09 -3.34
N ALA A 223 6.70 -24.82 -2.05
CA ALA A 223 6.37 -23.51 -1.44
C ALA A 223 7.45 -22.46 -1.70
N LEU A 224 8.66 -22.84 -2.10
CA LEU A 224 9.73 -21.89 -2.43
C LEU A 224 9.34 -21.06 -3.66
N LEU A 225 9.38 -19.74 -3.53
CA LEU A 225 9.12 -18.79 -4.62
C LEU A 225 10.43 -18.45 -5.36
N GLY A 226 10.46 -18.74 -6.65
CA GLY A 226 11.66 -18.57 -7.47
C GLY A 226 12.75 -19.58 -7.11
N LYS A 227 14.00 -19.14 -7.15
CA LYS A 227 15.15 -19.95 -6.72
C LYS A 227 15.50 -19.67 -5.26
N GLU A 228 16.15 -20.63 -4.63
CA GLU A 228 16.75 -20.42 -3.32
C GLU A 228 17.72 -19.23 -3.36
N ASN A 229 17.60 -18.34 -2.37
CA ASN A 229 18.37 -17.09 -2.25
C ASN A 229 17.95 -15.93 -3.19
N ASP A 230 16.90 -16.08 -3.97
CA ASP A 230 16.35 -14.98 -4.80
C ASP A 230 15.33 -14.10 -4.04
N GLY A 231 14.99 -14.43 -2.79
CA GLY A 231 13.94 -13.78 -2.02
C GLY A 231 14.19 -12.29 -1.81
N PHE A 232 15.40 -11.89 -1.45
CA PHE A 232 15.69 -10.48 -1.18
C PHE A 232 15.75 -9.61 -2.45
N PRO A 233 16.44 -10.00 -3.53
CA PRO A 233 16.36 -9.29 -4.80
C PRO A 233 14.93 -9.13 -5.33
N ASN A 234 14.11 -10.16 -5.23
CA ASN A 234 12.70 -10.09 -5.62
C ASN A 234 11.89 -9.17 -4.71
N ALA A 235 12.14 -9.19 -3.39
CA ALA A 235 11.51 -8.27 -2.45
C ALA A 235 11.79 -6.79 -2.81
N LEU A 236 13.02 -6.44 -3.19
CA LEU A 236 13.37 -5.08 -3.60
C LEU A 236 12.62 -4.65 -4.86
N LYS A 237 12.50 -5.53 -5.87
CA LYS A 237 11.70 -5.26 -7.08
C LYS A 237 10.21 -5.05 -6.77
N ILE A 238 9.67 -5.85 -5.85
CA ILE A 238 8.28 -5.73 -5.41
C ILE A 238 8.04 -4.40 -4.68
N LEU A 239 8.95 -4.01 -3.81
CA LEU A 239 8.88 -2.74 -3.10
C LEU A 239 8.94 -1.53 -4.04
N ASP A 240 9.67 -1.61 -5.17
CA ASP A 240 9.64 -0.54 -6.17
C ASP A 240 8.23 -0.31 -6.73
N GLY A 241 7.49 -1.40 -7.00
CA GLY A 241 6.08 -1.31 -7.40
C GLY A 241 5.15 -0.85 -6.27
N GLY A 242 5.37 -1.31 -5.05
CA GLY A 242 4.61 -0.94 -3.87
C GLY A 242 4.71 0.55 -3.53
N ARG A 243 5.88 1.18 -3.76
CA ARG A 243 6.09 2.63 -3.59
C ARG A 243 5.14 3.46 -4.44
N ILE A 244 4.80 3.01 -5.65
CA ILE A 244 3.79 3.67 -6.50
C ILE A 244 2.43 3.65 -5.79
N GLY A 245 2.02 2.49 -5.24
CA GLY A 245 0.77 2.35 -4.50
C GLY A 245 0.69 3.24 -3.26
N ILE A 246 1.76 3.27 -2.44
CA ILE A 246 1.80 4.15 -1.25
C ILE A 246 1.85 5.63 -1.65
N GLY A 247 2.57 5.98 -2.72
CA GLY A 247 2.56 7.34 -3.28
C GLY A 247 1.17 7.76 -3.74
N ALA A 248 0.45 6.90 -4.45
CA ALA A 248 -0.93 7.13 -4.88
C ALA A 248 -1.90 7.26 -3.68
N MET A 249 -1.74 6.41 -2.66
CA MET A 249 -2.50 6.51 -1.41
C MET A 249 -2.27 7.86 -0.72
N ALA A 250 -1.03 8.34 -0.65
CA ALA A 250 -0.70 9.63 -0.06
C ALA A 250 -1.33 10.79 -0.84
N VAL A 251 -1.31 10.75 -2.19
CA VAL A 251 -2.00 11.74 -3.04
C VAL A 251 -3.50 11.70 -2.79
N GLY A 252 -4.11 10.53 -2.71
CA GLY A 252 -5.55 10.39 -2.47
C GLY A 252 -5.99 10.96 -1.11
N ILE A 253 -5.28 10.62 -0.03
CA ILE A 253 -5.56 11.17 1.31
C ILE A 253 -5.46 12.70 1.29
N ALA A 254 -4.42 13.26 0.67
CA ALA A 254 -4.24 14.69 0.54
C ALA A 254 -5.34 15.34 -0.30
N GLN A 255 -5.75 14.72 -1.41
CA GLN A 255 -6.84 15.18 -2.27
C GLN A 255 -8.15 15.24 -1.50
N GLY A 256 -8.48 14.20 -0.74
CA GLY A 256 -9.69 14.19 0.11
C GLY A 256 -9.67 15.29 1.16
N ALA A 257 -8.55 15.48 1.85
CA ALA A 257 -8.39 16.53 2.85
C ALA A 257 -8.50 17.96 2.23
N PHE A 258 -7.98 18.13 1.02
CA PHE A 258 -8.10 19.37 0.26
C PHE A 258 -9.58 19.65 -0.13
N GLU A 259 -10.28 18.67 -0.67
CA GLU A 259 -11.70 18.80 -1.07
C GLU A 259 -12.59 19.18 0.12
N GLU A 260 -12.41 18.52 1.27
CA GLU A 260 -13.13 18.87 2.51
C GLU A 260 -12.77 20.30 2.99
N SER A 261 -11.51 20.71 2.84
CA SER A 261 -11.08 22.06 3.21
C SER A 261 -11.70 23.13 2.31
N VAL A 262 -11.76 22.90 0.99
CA VAL A 262 -12.40 23.82 0.04
C VAL A 262 -13.89 23.96 0.33
N LYS A 263 -14.57 22.83 0.59
CA LYS A 263 -15.98 22.83 0.96
C LYS A 263 -16.22 23.61 2.24
N TYR A 264 -15.50 23.26 3.30
CA TYR A 264 -15.64 23.93 4.60
C TYR A 264 -15.35 25.44 4.52
N ALA A 265 -14.30 25.81 3.78
CA ALA A 265 -13.92 27.22 3.65
C ALA A 265 -14.99 28.08 2.96
N LYS A 266 -15.77 27.50 2.04
CA LYS A 266 -16.89 28.19 1.37
C LYS A 266 -18.14 28.32 2.26
N GLU A 267 -18.35 27.38 3.16
CA GLU A 267 -19.54 27.32 4.03
C GLU A 267 -19.34 28.07 5.36
N ARG A 268 -18.11 28.01 5.92
CA ARG A 268 -17.80 28.61 7.23
C ARG A 268 -17.67 30.11 7.14
N VAL A 269 -18.49 30.84 7.90
CA VAL A 269 -18.46 32.30 8.00
C VAL A 269 -17.77 32.75 9.27
N GLN A 270 -16.76 33.60 9.15
CA GLN A 270 -16.11 34.35 10.24
C GLN A 270 -15.77 35.75 9.76
N PHE A 271 -15.82 36.75 10.66
CA PHE A 271 -15.63 38.15 10.31
C PHE A 271 -16.57 38.61 9.17
N ALA A 272 -17.85 38.17 9.29
CA ALA A 272 -18.96 38.49 8.38
C ALA A 272 -18.83 38.05 6.92
N LYS A 273 -17.92 37.10 6.61
CA LYS A 273 -17.75 36.54 5.26
C LYS A 273 -17.24 35.09 5.31
N PRO A 274 -17.44 34.30 4.23
CA PRO A 274 -16.84 32.95 4.12
C PRO A 274 -15.32 33.01 4.34
N ILE A 275 -14.78 32.03 5.09
CA ILE A 275 -13.34 32.03 5.35
C ILE A 275 -12.51 31.86 4.08
N ALA A 276 -13.08 31.33 2.98
CA ALA A 276 -12.46 31.28 1.66
C ALA A 276 -12.09 32.66 1.09
N GLU A 277 -12.68 33.73 1.60
CA GLU A 277 -12.38 35.10 1.17
C GLU A 277 -11.22 35.75 1.95
N HIS A 278 -10.68 35.05 2.95
CA HIS A 278 -9.49 35.51 3.67
C HIS A 278 -8.22 35.05 2.94
N GLN A 279 -7.31 35.99 2.65
CA GLN A 279 -6.11 35.73 1.86
C GLN A 279 -5.23 34.62 2.44
N ALA A 280 -5.12 34.51 3.76
CA ALA A 280 -4.37 33.44 4.41
C ALA A 280 -4.93 32.04 4.09
N ILE A 281 -6.25 31.90 4.00
CA ILE A 281 -6.92 30.63 3.62
C ILE A 281 -6.71 30.36 2.13
N GLN A 282 -6.81 31.38 1.28
CA GLN A 282 -6.56 31.25 -0.16
C GLN A 282 -5.14 30.77 -0.45
N PHE A 283 -4.15 31.28 0.27
CA PHE A 283 -2.75 30.85 0.11
C PHE A 283 -2.56 29.40 0.58
N MET A 284 -3.17 29.00 1.69
CA MET A 284 -3.12 27.60 2.13
C MET A 284 -3.71 26.65 1.08
N LEU A 285 -4.88 26.99 0.52
CA LEU A 285 -5.53 26.18 -0.51
C LEU A 285 -4.72 26.12 -1.81
N ALA A 286 -4.13 27.23 -2.24
CA ALA A 286 -3.27 27.27 -3.41
C ALA A 286 -2.01 26.40 -3.25
N ASP A 287 -1.35 26.49 -2.09
CA ASP A 287 -0.19 25.64 -1.76
C ASP A 287 -0.55 24.15 -1.73
N MET A 288 -1.71 23.81 -1.13
CA MET A 288 -2.20 22.43 -1.08
C MET A 288 -2.42 21.88 -2.50
N ALA A 289 -3.16 22.61 -3.34
CA ALA A 289 -3.46 22.22 -4.72
C ALA A 289 -2.18 21.99 -5.54
N THR A 290 -1.27 22.97 -5.53
CA THR A 290 -0.01 22.90 -6.28
C THR A 290 0.84 21.68 -5.90
N ARG A 291 0.95 21.39 -4.59
CA ARG A 291 1.74 20.27 -4.10
C ARG A 291 1.10 18.91 -4.43
N ILE A 292 -0.23 18.81 -4.37
CA ILE A 292 -0.97 17.61 -4.77
C ILE A 292 -0.72 17.28 -6.23
N ASP A 293 -0.83 18.27 -7.12
CA ASP A 293 -0.63 18.05 -8.57
C ASP A 293 0.80 17.65 -8.89
N ALA A 294 1.79 18.29 -8.25
CA ALA A 294 3.18 17.90 -8.40
C ALA A 294 3.44 16.45 -7.93
N ALA A 295 2.87 16.05 -6.79
CA ALA A 295 3.00 14.69 -6.27
C ALA A 295 2.34 13.66 -7.20
N ARG A 296 1.12 13.95 -7.67
CA ARG A 296 0.39 13.12 -8.62
C ARG A 296 1.18 12.89 -9.90
N ALA A 297 1.78 13.93 -10.45
CA ALA A 297 2.61 13.83 -11.65
C ALA A 297 3.83 12.91 -11.45
N LEU A 298 4.51 13.00 -10.30
CA LEU A 298 5.65 12.11 -9.97
C LEU A 298 5.21 10.66 -9.84
N VAL A 299 4.12 10.38 -9.13
CA VAL A 299 3.59 9.02 -8.93
C VAL A 299 3.15 8.42 -10.26
N ARG A 300 2.39 9.15 -11.07
CA ARG A 300 1.92 8.69 -12.38
C ARG A 300 3.07 8.45 -13.36
N ARG A 301 4.12 9.28 -13.31
CA ARG A 301 5.33 9.04 -14.10
C ARG A 301 6.00 7.72 -13.74
N ALA A 302 6.10 7.38 -12.46
CA ALA A 302 6.68 6.11 -12.02
C ALA A 302 5.83 4.91 -12.49
N ALA A 303 4.50 5.00 -12.39
CA ALA A 303 3.57 3.98 -12.88
C ALA A 303 3.71 3.80 -14.40
N TRP A 304 3.70 4.88 -15.16
CA TRP A 304 3.86 4.87 -16.62
C TRP A 304 5.19 4.23 -17.08
N LEU A 305 6.31 4.52 -16.38
CA LEU A 305 7.61 3.89 -16.66
C LEU A 305 7.55 2.37 -16.44
N LYS A 306 6.91 1.95 -15.34
CA LYS A 306 6.71 0.53 -15.03
C LYS A 306 5.92 -0.18 -16.13
N ASP A 307 4.83 0.40 -16.61
CA ASP A 307 3.99 -0.20 -17.65
C ASP A 307 4.71 -0.35 -18.99
N ARG A 308 5.72 0.49 -19.22
CA ARG A 308 6.59 0.40 -20.41
C ARG A 308 7.82 -0.50 -20.23
N GLY A 309 7.94 -1.19 -19.09
CA GLY A 309 9.10 -2.03 -18.81
C GLY A 309 10.41 -1.25 -18.68
N MET A 310 10.33 0.07 -18.44
CA MET A 310 11.49 0.94 -18.27
C MET A 310 11.98 0.93 -16.81
N PRO A 311 13.25 1.23 -16.53
CA PRO A 311 13.73 1.44 -15.17
C PRO A 311 12.91 2.54 -14.46
N PHE A 312 12.39 2.25 -13.25
CA PHE A 312 11.52 3.16 -12.51
C PHE A 312 11.82 3.25 -11.00
N THR A 313 12.82 2.52 -10.52
CA THR A 313 13.19 2.48 -9.09
C THR A 313 13.38 3.88 -8.48
N LYS A 314 14.13 4.75 -9.17
CA LYS A 314 14.38 6.12 -8.75
C LYS A 314 13.10 6.94 -8.73
N GLU A 315 12.32 6.88 -9.80
CA GLU A 315 11.07 7.63 -9.95
C GLU A 315 10.00 7.17 -8.95
N ALA A 316 9.91 5.87 -8.66
CA ALA A 316 9.02 5.34 -7.63
C ALA A 316 9.42 5.85 -6.23
N ALA A 317 10.71 5.85 -5.92
CA ALA A 317 11.21 6.39 -4.66
C ALA A 317 10.98 7.92 -4.55
N MET A 318 11.20 8.70 -5.61
CA MET A 318 10.91 10.13 -5.68
C MET A 318 9.41 10.42 -5.49
N GLY A 319 8.55 9.68 -6.21
CA GLY A 319 7.10 9.82 -6.13
C GLY A 319 6.58 9.55 -4.72
N LYS A 320 7.01 8.43 -4.11
CA LYS A 320 6.63 8.05 -2.74
C LYS A 320 7.12 9.06 -1.71
N LEU A 321 8.38 9.49 -1.80
CA LEU A 321 8.98 10.46 -0.88
C LEU A 321 8.21 11.78 -0.90
N TYR A 322 8.05 12.36 -2.08
CA TYR A 322 7.39 13.65 -2.22
C TYR A 322 5.90 13.57 -1.85
N ALA A 323 5.18 12.54 -2.30
CA ALA A 323 3.77 12.37 -2.03
C ALA A 323 3.48 12.20 -0.53
N SER A 324 4.28 11.42 0.19
CA SER A 324 4.08 11.18 1.62
C SER A 324 4.32 12.45 2.47
N GLU A 325 5.40 13.19 2.22
CA GLU A 325 5.68 14.44 2.93
C GLU A 325 4.67 15.54 2.55
N MET A 326 4.24 15.61 1.29
CA MET A 326 3.16 16.47 0.83
C MET A 326 1.85 16.15 1.53
N SER A 327 1.49 14.86 1.67
CA SER A 327 0.24 14.43 2.32
C SER A 327 0.20 14.86 3.79
N SER A 328 1.30 14.73 4.52
CA SER A 328 1.42 15.24 5.88
C SER A 328 1.26 16.77 5.95
N PHE A 329 1.83 17.50 5.01
CA PHE A 329 1.66 18.96 4.92
C PHE A 329 0.19 19.32 4.66
N VAL A 330 -0.45 18.71 3.66
CA VAL A 330 -1.82 19.03 3.24
C VAL A 330 -2.83 18.70 4.33
N THR A 331 -2.73 17.51 4.92
CA THR A 331 -3.67 17.08 5.98
C THR A 331 -3.52 17.93 7.24
N ASN A 332 -2.31 18.36 7.59
CA ASN A 332 -2.09 19.33 8.68
C ASN A 332 -2.76 20.68 8.37
N LYS A 333 -2.62 21.19 7.13
CA LYS A 333 -3.30 22.43 6.70
C LYS A 333 -4.82 22.28 6.69
N ALA A 334 -5.34 21.11 6.33
CA ALA A 334 -6.77 20.82 6.36
C ALA A 334 -7.34 20.93 7.78
N VAL A 335 -6.69 20.32 8.77
CA VAL A 335 -7.06 20.48 10.17
C VAL A 335 -7.00 21.95 10.61
N GLN A 336 -5.96 22.68 10.20
CA GLN A 336 -5.81 24.11 10.52
C GLN A 336 -6.94 24.97 9.93
N ILE A 337 -7.35 24.72 8.66
CA ILE A 337 -8.43 25.44 8.00
C ILE A 337 -9.78 25.20 8.72
N HIS A 338 -10.01 23.99 9.21
CA HIS A 338 -11.21 23.67 9.98
C HIS A 338 -11.19 24.24 11.41
N GLY A 339 -10.03 24.65 11.91
CA GLY A 339 -9.87 25.17 13.27
C GLY A 339 -10.28 24.14 14.32
N GLY A 340 -11.05 24.54 15.33
CA GLY A 340 -11.53 23.63 16.39
C GLY A 340 -12.32 22.42 15.86
N TYR A 341 -13.07 22.60 14.78
CA TYR A 341 -13.81 21.51 14.14
C TYR A 341 -12.89 20.51 13.41
N GLY A 342 -11.69 20.90 13.00
CA GLY A 342 -10.69 19.98 12.46
C GLY A 342 -10.04 19.08 13.51
N TYR A 343 -10.21 19.39 14.80
CA TYR A 343 -9.61 18.66 15.92
C TYR A 343 -10.56 17.63 16.56
N ILE A 344 -11.83 17.62 16.14
CA ILE A 344 -12.84 16.67 16.60
C ILE A 344 -13.24 15.72 15.48
N THR A 345 -13.82 14.57 15.84
CA THR A 345 -14.10 13.46 14.94
C THR A 345 -15.33 13.64 14.03
N ASP A 346 -16.02 14.79 14.09
CA ASP A 346 -17.20 15.10 13.28
C ASP A 346 -16.83 15.38 11.81
N TYR A 347 -15.59 15.81 11.57
CA TYR A 347 -15.02 16.03 10.24
C TYR A 347 -13.93 15.02 9.93
N PRO A 348 -13.75 14.59 8.68
CA PRO A 348 -12.81 13.52 8.33
C PRO A 348 -11.34 13.93 8.35
N VAL A 349 -11.02 15.23 8.44
CA VAL A 349 -9.66 15.75 8.25
C VAL A 349 -8.69 15.30 9.34
N GLU A 350 -9.14 15.09 10.57
CA GLU A 350 -8.32 14.58 11.66
C GLU A 350 -7.92 13.11 11.40
N ARG A 351 -8.84 12.29 10.87
CA ARG A 351 -8.56 10.91 10.45
C ARG A 351 -7.56 10.88 9.31
N MET A 352 -7.75 11.76 8.29
CA MET A 352 -6.85 11.86 7.16
C MET A 352 -5.43 12.26 7.58
N LEU A 353 -5.28 13.14 8.60
CA LEU A 353 -3.98 13.47 9.18
C LEU A 353 -3.31 12.24 9.82
N ARG A 354 -4.06 11.43 10.57
CA ARG A 354 -3.54 10.21 11.20
C ARG A 354 -3.16 9.16 10.15
N ASP A 355 -3.99 9.00 9.12
CA ASP A 355 -3.77 8.05 8.04
C ASP A 355 -2.55 8.43 7.18
N ALA A 356 -2.37 9.71 6.88
CA ALA A 356 -1.26 10.23 6.08
C ALA A 356 0.11 9.84 6.66
N LYS A 357 0.25 9.83 7.99
CA LYS A 357 1.54 9.55 8.64
C LYS A 357 2.12 8.17 8.31
N LEU A 358 1.26 7.16 8.05
CA LEU A 358 1.75 5.85 7.63
C LEU A 358 2.55 5.94 6.33
N THR A 359 2.15 6.80 5.40
CA THR A 359 2.76 6.88 4.07
C THR A 359 4.22 7.32 4.10
N GLU A 360 4.69 8.00 5.15
CA GLU A 360 6.10 8.33 5.36
C GLU A 360 6.92 7.14 5.89
N ILE A 361 6.27 6.13 6.49
CA ILE A 361 6.91 5.05 7.23
C ILE A 361 6.85 3.73 6.47
N GLY A 362 5.66 3.35 5.98
CA GLY A 362 5.39 2.07 5.33
C GLY A 362 6.13 1.93 3.99
N GLU A 363 6.49 0.68 3.65
CA GLU A 363 7.19 0.31 2.41
C GLU A 363 8.52 1.06 2.18
N GLY A 364 9.24 1.30 3.27
CA GLY A 364 10.48 2.07 3.32
C GLY A 364 10.24 3.53 3.72
N THR A 365 10.87 3.94 4.82
CA THR A 365 10.72 5.30 5.36
C THR A 365 11.18 6.36 4.37
N SER A 366 10.81 7.64 4.61
CA SER A 366 11.29 8.79 3.81
C SER A 366 12.82 8.82 3.71
N GLU A 367 13.54 8.40 4.76
CA GLU A 367 14.99 8.27 4.78
C GLU A 367 15.47 7.16 3.83
N ILE A 368 14.80 6.01 3.83
CA ILE A 368 15.12 4.91 2.91
C ILE A 368 14.87 5.34 1.46
N GLN A 369 13.80 6.11 1.16
CA GLN A 369 13.61 6.63 -0.19
C GLN A 369 14.77 7.52 -0.63
N ARG A 370 15.28 8.39 0.26
CA ARG A 370 16.46 9.23 -0.02
C ARG A 370 17.71 8.41 -0.31
N ILE A 371 17.93 7.32 0.45
CA ILE A 371 19.05 6.40 0.21
C ILE A 371 18.91 5.73 -1.17
N VAL A 372 17.70 5.27 -1.53
CA VAL A 372 17.45 4.65 -2.84
C VAL A 372 17.71 5.65 -3.97
N ILE A 373 17.17 6.86 -3.87
CA ILE A 373 17.36 7.93 -4.87
C ILE A 373 18.86 8.23 -5.05
N ALA A 374 19.59 8.45 -3.96
CA ALA A 374 21.03 8.76 -4.00
C ALA A 374 21.84 7.62 -4.64
N ARG A 375 21.49 6.36 -4.32
CA ARG A 375 22.13 5.18 -4.93
C ARG A 375 21.88 5.13 -6.45
N GLU A 376 20.68 5.37 -6.90
CA GLU A 376 20.35 5.33 -8.33
C GLU A 376 21.00 6.49 -9.11
N LEU A 377 21.14 7.67 -8.51
CA LEU A 377 21.87 8.78 -9.11
C LEU A 377 23.35 8.43 -9.34
N ASN A 378 23.99 7.76 -8.37
CA ASN A 378 25.40 7.33 -8.48
C ASN A 378 25.61 6.17 -9.47
N ARG A 379 24.56 5.46 -9.86
CA ARG A 379 24.64 4.39 -10.89
C ARG A 379 24.46 4.92 -12.30
N SER A 380 23.87 6.09 -12.45
CA SER A 380 23.57 6.71 -13.74
C SER A 380 24.70 7.61 -14.25
N SER A 381 25.73 7.83 -13.43
CA SER A 381 26.98 8.52 -13.76
C SER A 381 28.07 7.51 -14.08
#